data_8eff39899e9d69c60c8116fa98375890
#
_entry.id   8eff39899e9d69c60c8116fa98375890
#
_cell.length_a   1.000
_cell.length_b   1.000
_cell.length_c   1.000
_cell.angle_alpha   90.00
_cell.angle_beta   90.00
_cell.angle_gamma   90.00
#
_symmetry.space_group_name_H-M   'P 1'
#
loop_
_entity.id
_entity.type
_entity.pdbx_description
1 polymer ?
#
loop_
_entity_poly.entity_id
_entity_poly.type
_entity_poly.pdbx_seq_one_letter_code
_entity_poly.pdbx_strand_id
1 'polypeptide(L)'
;MEREKVLVSAEETARQKEYMDKVRALHERRTTKPLAYVHTYGCQQNVADGERLMGMLREMGCEFTDDTKRADIVLMNTCAIRENAEKTVYGMLGQLTHTKAANPDQIICLCGCMAQQPRVAEKVKTSYRHVDLVLGPQAEWRFPELLYRAYTERGRVFSIDDEPGRIAEDIPVYRVGGVSAWVSILYG
;
A
#
# COMPACT_ATOMS: atom_id res chain seq x y z
N MET A 1 10.55 15.26 -23.80
CA MET A 1 11.66 14.87 -22.93
C MET A 1 11.33 13.49 -22.41
N GLU A 2 12.01 12.45 -22.90
CA GLU A 2 11.93 11.13 -22.30
C GLU A 2 12.48 11.20 -20.89
N ARG A 3 11.66 10.86 -19.90
CA ARG A 3 12.15 10.71 -18.51
C ARG A 3 12.95 9.43 -18.48
N GLU A 4 14.22 9.55 -18.14
CA GLU A 4 15.12 8.41 -17.98
C GLU A 4 14.56 7.49 -16.90
N LYS A 5 14.26 6.24 -17.25
CA LYS A 5 13.74 5.24 -16.30
C LYS A 5 14.91 4.78 -15.43
N VAL A 6 14.84 5.08 -14.17
CA VAL A 6 15.87 4.68 -13.21
C VAL A 6 15.45 3.37 -12.56
N LEU A 7 16.25 2.32 -12.74
CA LEU A 7 16.09 1.07 -12.00
C LEU A 7 16.41 1.29 -10.52
N VAL A 8 15.62 0.67 -9.66
CA VAL A 8 15.96 0.59 -8.25
C VAL A 8 17.24 -0.24 -8.11
N SER A 9 18.24 0.28 -7.41
CA SER A 9 19.52 -0.40 -7.25
C SER A 9 19.36 -1.70 -6.45
N ALA A 10 20.32 -2.63 -6.64
CA ALA A 10 20.36 -3.87 -5.87
C ALA A 10 20.48 -3.59 -4.35
N GLU A 11 21.18 -2.51 -3.97
CA GLU A 11 21.31 -2.08 -2.57
C GLU A 11 19.97 -1.63 -1.99
N GLU A 12 19.20 -0.81 -2.73
CA GLU A 12 17.86 -0.38 -2.33
C GLU A 12 16.90 -1.56 -2.24
N THR A 13 16.96 -2.50 -3.19
CA THR A 13 16.16 -3.74 -3.15
C THR A 13 16.52 -4.60 -1.92
N ALA A 14 17.79 -4.76 -1.62
CA ALA A 14 18.25 -5.48 -0.43
C ALA A 14 17.76 -4.80 0.85
N ARG A 15 17.82 -3.47 0.90
CA ARG A 15 17.27 -2.68 2.01
C ARG A 15 15.77 -2.91 2.22
N GLN A 16 14.98 -3.03 1.14
CA GLN A 16 13.55 -3.34 1.28
C GLN A 16 13.32 -4.76 1.82
N LYS A 17 14.16 -5.74 1.46
CA LYS A 17 14.12 -7.08 2.06
C LYS A 17 14.41 -7.02 3.57
N GLU A 18 15.39 -6.23 4.00
CA GLU A 18 15.66 -6.02 5.43
C GLU A 18 14.44 -5.42 6.16
N TYR A 19 13.72 -4.48 5.53
CA TYR A 19 12.51 -3.93 6.10
C TYR A 19 11.36 -4.96 6.16
N MET A 20 11.21 -5.83 5.15
CA MET A 20 10.26 -6.94 5.22
C MET A 20 10.56 -7.85 6.42
N ASP A 21 11.84 -8.19 6.66
CA ASP A 21 12.24 -8.99 7.81
C ASP A 21 11.99 -8.29 9.15
N LYS A 22 12.23 -6.97 9.23
CA LYS A 22 11.91 -6.16 10.41
C LYS A 22 10.41 -6.15 10.70
N VAL A 23 9.57 -5.98 9.69
CA VAL A 23 8.11 -6.03 9.85
C VAL A 23 7.67 -7.43 10.24
N ARG A 24 8.21 -8.48 9.61
CA ARG A 24 7.93 -9.87 9.97
C ARG A 24 8.25 -10.13 11.44
N ALA A 25 9.40 -9.66 11.93
CA ALA A 25 9.78 -9.80 13.33
C ALA A 25 8.83 -9.07 14.30
N LEU A 26 8.21 -7.94 13.89
CA LEU A 26 7.14 -7.29 14.67
C LEU A 26 5.87 -8.15 14.68
N HIS A 27 5.52 -8.75 13.56
CA HIS A 27 4.35 -9.61 13.41
C HIS A 27 4.48 -10.92 14.21
N GLU A 28 5.67 -11.52 14.25
CA GLU A 28 5.95 -12.74 15.00
C GLU A 28 5.85 -12.58 16.53
N ARG A 29 5.93 -11.36 17.04
CA ARG A 29 5.70 -11.06 18.47
C ARG A 29 4.22 -11.08 18.86
N ARG A 30 3.32 -11.13 17.87
CA ARG A 30 1.87 -11.17 18.12
C ARG A 30 1.44 -12.61 18.42
N THR A 31 0.37 -12.77 19.17
CA THR A 31 -0.22 -14.09 19.48
C THR A 31 -0.89 -14.72 18.26
N THR A 32 -1.32 -13.90 17.29
CA THR A 32 -1.93 -14.32 16.04
C THR A 32 -1.26 -13.61 14.88
N LYS A 33 -1.22 -14.27 13.72
CA LYS A 33 -0.75 -13.63 12.49
C LYS A 33 -1.64 -12.44 12.15
N PRO A 34 -1.06 -11.31 11.73
CA PRO A 34 -1.85 -10.16 11.34
C PRO A 34 -2.64 -10.45 10.06
N LEU A 35 -3.86 -9.94 10.02
CA LEU A 35 -4.75 -10.04 8.86
C LEU A 35 -4.68 -8.76 8.04
N ALA A 36 -4.48 -8.89 6.73
CA ALA A 36 -4.50 -7.79 5.79
C ALA A 36 -5.76 -7.84 4.92
N TYR A 37 -6.48 -6.73 4.87
CA TYR A 37 -7.52 -6.46 3.88
C TYR A 37 -6.91 -5.63 2.76
N VAL A 38 -6.92 -6.15 1.53
CA VAL A 38 -6.41 -5.44 0.36
C VAL A 38 -7.53 -5.29 -0.66
N HIS A 39 -7.86 -4.07 -1.02
CA HIS A 39 -8.86 -3.79 -2.03
C HIS A 39 -8.34 -2.85 -3.11
N THR A 40 -8.53 -3.24 -4.37
CA THR A 40 -8.11 -2.46 -5.52
C THR A 40 -9.31 -1.81 -6.22
N TYR A 41 -9.30 -0.48 -6.25
CA TYR A 41 -10.26 0.34 -6.98
C TYR A 41 -9.58 0.86 -8.25
N GLY A 42 -9.64 0.14 -9.38
CA GLY A 42 -8.95 0.72 -10.50
C GLY A 42 -8.85 -0.09 -11.77
N CYS A 43 -7.82 0.23 -12.53
CA CYS A 43 -7.48 -0.39 -13.81
C CYS A 43 -6.62 -1.65 -13.60
N GLN A 44 -6.26 -2.30 -14.70
CA GLN A 44 -5.41 -3.50 -14.69
C GLN A 44 -4.02 -3.25 -14.07
N GLN A 45 -3.46 -2.06 -14.23
CA GLN A 45 -2.22 -1.67 -13.58
C GLN A 45 -2.36 -1.71 -12.06
N ASN A 46 -3.44 -1.13 -11.51
CA ASN A 46 -3.70 -1.21 -10.07
C ASN A 46 -3.88 -2.67 -9.59
N VAL A 47 -4.42 -3.57 -10.41
CA VAL A 47 -4.50 -4.99 -10.06
C VAL A 47 -3.10 -5.59 -9.93
N ALA A 48 -2.22 -5.35 -10.90
CA ALA A 48 -0.83 -5.81 -10.84
C ALA A 48 -0.07 -5.24 -9.63
N ASP A 49 -0.25 -3.95 -9.34
CA ASP A 49 0.36 -3.29 -8.19
C ASP A 49 -0.21 -3.85 -6.88
N GLY A 50 -1.52 -4.11 -6.81
CA GLY A 50 -2.16 -4.78 -5.69
C GLY A 50 -1.60 -6.18 -5.41
N GLU A 51 -1.34 -6.97 -6.46
CA GLU A 51 -0.71 -8.30 -6.33
C GLU A 51 0.72 -8.22 -5.79
N ARG A 52 1.49 -7.17 -6.14
CA ARG A 52 2.83 -6.91 -5.58
C ARG A 52 2.74 -6.52 -4.09
N LEU A 53 1.84 -5.60 -3.76
CA LEU A 53 1.60 -5.19 -2.37
C LEU A 53 1.17 -6.38 -1.50
N MET A 54 0.30 -7.25 -2.02
CA MET A 54 -0.07 -8.51 -1.35
C MET A 54 1.11 -9.46 -1.22
N GLY A 55 1.96 -9.57 -2.24
CA GLY A 55 3.19 -10.36 -2.19
C GLY A 55 4.10 -9.91 -1.04
N MET A 56 4.35 -8.61 -0.93
CA MET A 56 5.15 -8.05 0.16
C MET A 56 4.50 -8.29 1.53
N LEU A 57 3.17 -8.09 1.67
CA LEU A 57 2.45 -8.36 2.92
C LEU A 57 2.58 -9.84 3.34
N ARG A 58 2.49 -10.78 2.39
CA ARG A 58 2.65 -12.21 2.66
C ARG A 58 4.07 -12.54 3.12
N GLU A 59 5.09 -11.97 2.49
CA GLU A 59 6.49 -12.10 2.92
C GLU A 59 6.72 -11.53 4.33
N MET A 60 5.99 -10.50 4.69
CA MET A 60 5.99 -9.91 6.03
C MET A 60 5.15 -10.70 7.05
N GLY A 61 4.60 -11.87 6.66
CA GLY A 61 3.90 -12.78 7.56
C GLY A 61 2.41 -12.53 7.72
N CYS A 62 1.78 -11.69 6.89
CA CYS A 62 0.34 -11.46 6.92
C CYS A 62 -0.45 -12.60 6.28
N GLU A 63 -1.64 -12.85 6.81
CA GLU A 63 -2.72 -13.57 6.14
C GLU A 63 -3.75 -12.57 5.61
N PHE A 64 -4.66 -13.02 4.72
CA PHE A 64 -5.63 -12.11 4.09
C PHE A 64 -7.03 -12.35 4.61
N THR A 65 -7.83 -11.27 4.64
CA THR A 65 -9.24 -11.28 5.02
C THR A 65 -10.05 -10.38 4.09
N ASP A 66 -11.32 -10.65 3.94
CA ASP A 66 -12.31 -9.81 3.25
C ASP A 66 -13.10 -8.91 4.20
N ASP A 67 -12.83 -8.97 5.50
CA ASP A 67 -13.50 -8.19 6.54
C ASP A 67 -12.57 -7.13 7.15
N THR A 68 -12.86 -5.85 6.89
CA THR A 68 -12.10 -4.72 7.43
C THR A 68 -12.12 -4.61 8.96
N LYS A 69 -13.14 -5.19 9.62
CA LYS A 69 -13.24 -5.19 11.09
C LYS A 69 -12.24 -6.14 11.73
N ARG A 70 -11.85 -7.19 11.01
CA ARG A 70 -10.88 -8.19 11.45
C ARG A 70 -9.46 -7.85 11.03
N ALA A 71 -9.31 -6.94 10.05
CA ALA A 71 -8.03 -6.60 9.49
C ALA A 71 -7.18 -5.78 10.46
N ASP A 72 -5.92 -6.17 10.61
CA ASP A 72 -4.87 -5.37 11.27
C ASP A 72 -4.26 -4.34 10.32
N ILE A 73 -4.26 -4.65 9.03
CA ILE A 73 -3.81 -3.74 7.96
C ILE A 73 -4.92 -3.64 6.93
N VAL A 74 -5.38 -2.42 6.64
CA VAL A 74 -6.31 -2.12 5.56
C VAL A 74 -5.57 -1.35 4.48
N LEU A 75 -5.44 -1.93 3.30
CA LEU A 75 -4.76 -1.32 2.16
C LEU A 75 -5.76 -1.09 1.03
N MET A 76 -5.93 0.18 0.65
CA MET A 76 -6.78 0.59 -0.46
C MET A 76 -5.90 1.10 -1.61
N ASN A 77 -5.83 0.32 -2.69
CA ASN A 77 -5.13 0.71 -3.90
C ASN A 77 -6.12 1.39 -4.87
N THR A 78 -5.83 2.63 -5.27
CA THR A 78 -6.82 3.54 -5.83
C THR A 78 -6.40 4.14 -7.17
N CYS A 79 -7.39 4.38 -8.03
CA CYS A 79 -7.21 4.91 -9.38
C CYS A 79 -7.64 6.39 -9.45
N ALA A 80 -6.91 7.19 -10.20
CA ALA A 80 -7.20 8.61 -10.39
C ALA A 80 -8.22 8.91 -11.51
N ILE A 81 -8.44 7.99 -12.45
CA ILE A 81 -9.19 8.24 -13.68
C ILE A 81 -10.66 7.83 -13.63
N ARG A 82 -11.12 7.25 -12.54
CA ARG A 82 -12.51 6.82 -12.38
C ARG A 82 -13.24 7.72 -11.38
N GLU A 83 -14.11 8.62 -11.85
CA GLU A 83 -14.86 9.57 -11.01
C GLU A 83 -15.61 8.91 -9.84
N ASN A 84 -16.22 7.75 -10.08
CA ASN A 84 -16.94 7.03 -9.03
C ASN A 84 -16.01 6.33 -8.01
N ALA A 85 -14.76 6.06 -8.38
CA ALA A 85 -13.81 5.44 -7.45
C ALA A 85 -13.48 6.39 -6.29
N GLU A 86 -13.30 7.67 -6.55
CA GLU A 86 -12.98 8.66 -5.52
C GLU A 86 -14.06 8.76 -4.44
N LYS A 87 -15.34 8.82 -4.84
CA LYS A 87 -16.47 8.85 -3.89
C LYS A 87 -16.54 7.57 -3.05
N THR A 88 -16.33 6.41 -3.70
CA THR A 88 -16.34 5.12 -3.02
C THR A 88 -15.20 5.01 -2.00
N VAL A 89 -14.00 5.46 -2.38
CA VAL A 89 -12.83 5.47 -1.48
C VAL A 89 -13.07 6.37 -0.28
N TYR A 90 -13.60 7.59 -0.47
CA TYR A 90 -13.92 8.46 0.66
C TYR A 90 -15.01 7.90 1.56
N GLY A 91 -16.01 7.23 0.98
CA GLY A 91 -17.03 6.53 1.76
C GLY A 91 -16.44 5.42 2.62
N MET A 92 -15.54 4.61 2.04
CA MET A 92 -14.83 3.56 2.77
C MET A 92 -13.92 4.16 3.86
N LEU A 93 -13.16 5.21 3.56
CA LEU A 93 -12.34 5.91 4.56
C LEU A 93 -13.20 6.40 5.74
N GLY A 94 -14.40 6.92 5.47
CA GLY A 94 -15.34 7.31 6.53
C GLY A 94 -15.75 6.12 7.41
N GLN A 95 -16.05 4.97 6.83
CA GLN A 95 -16.40 3.74 7.57
C GLN A 95 -15.24 3.22 8.42
N LEU A 96 -14.00 3.30 7.92
CA LEU A 96 -12.80 2.86 8.63
C LEU A 96 -12.50 3.67 9.90
N THR A 97 -13.12 4.82 10.10
CA THR A 97 -13.08 5.54 11.39
C THR A 97 -13.60 4.66 12.53
N HIS A 98 -14.64 3.89 12.27
CA HIS A 98 -15.23 3.00 13.29
C HIS A 98 -14.35 1.79 13.58
N THR A 99 -13.73 1.19 12.56
CA THR A 99 -12.82 0.05 12.74
C THR A 99 -11.54 0.47 13.46
N LYS A 100 -11.00 1.64 13.11
CA LYS A 100 -9.84 2.23 13.78
C LYS A 100 -10.11 2.58 15.23
N ALA A 101 -11.32 3.06 15.55
CA ALA A 101 -11.72 3.33 16.94
C ALA A 101 -11.84 2.04 17.77
N ALA A 102 -12.29 0.94 17.15
CA ALA A 102 -12.38 -0.37 17.80
C ALA A 102 -11.01 -1.07 17.92
N ASN A 103 -10.12 -0.86 16.95
CA ASN A 103 -8.74 -1.37 16.94
C ASN A 103 -7.77 -0.21 16.64
N PRO A 104 -7.29 0.52 17.66
CA PRO A 104 -6.37 1.65 17.48
C PRO A 104 -5.05 1.28 16.79
N ASP A 105 -4.61 0.02 16.90
CA ASP A 105 -3.39 -0.49 16.29
C ASP A 105 -3.57 -0.90 14.81
N GLN A 106 -4.80 -0.83 14.28
CA GLN A 106 -5.06 -1.09 12.86
C GLN A 106 -4.32 -0.05 12.00
N ILE A 107 -3.54 -0.50 11.02
CA ILE A 107 -2.89 0.38 10.05
C ILE A 107 -3.81 0.56 8.84
N ILE A 108 -4.16 1.80 8.53
CA ILE A 108 -4.95 2.15 7.34
C ILE A 108 -4.05 2.82 6.32
N CYS A 109 -3.93 2.18 5.15
CA CYS A 109 -3.08 2.61 4.05
C CYS A 109 -3.91 2.99 2.82
N LEU A 110 -3.63 4.14 2.25
CA LEU A 110 -4.14 4.59 0.95
C LEU A 110 -2.99 4.66 -0.04
N CYS A 111 -3.10 3.95 -1.18
CA CYS A 111 -2.06 3.95 -2.21
C CYS A 111 -2.63 4.07 -3.62
N GLY A 112 -1.73 4.13 -4.61
CA GLY A 112 -2.06 4.21 -6.02
C GLY A 112 -2.18 5.63 -6.57
N CYS A 113 -2.63 5.75 -7.82
CA CYS A 113 -2.62 7.01 -8.57
C CYS A 113 -3.49 8.12 -7.93
N MET A 114 -4.58 7.75 -7.26
CA MET A 114 -5.42 8.74 -6.57
C MET A 114 -4.67 9.36 -5.37
N ALA A 115 -3.92 8.56 -4.63
CA ALA A 115 -3.14 9.00 -3.47
C ALA A 115 -2.04 10.01 -3.86
N GLN A 116 -1.51 9.91 -5.09
CA GLN A 116 -0.49 10.83 -5.62
C GLN A 116 -1.03 12.25 -5.87
N GLN A 117 -2.34 12.44 -5.99
CA GLN A 117 -2.90 13.76 -6.27
C GLN A 117 -2.77 14.67 -5.03
N PRO A 118 -2.16 15.88 -5.14
CA PRO A 118 -1.96 16.77 -3.99
C PRO A 118 -3.25 17.12 -3.26
N ARG A 119 -4.35 17.36 -4.00
CA ARG A 119 -5.68 17.65 -3.41
C ARG A 119 -6.23 16.50 -2.57
N VAL A 120 -5.97 15.25 -3.00
CA VAL A 120 -6.41 14.04 -2.29
C VAL A 120 -5.58 13.87 -1.02
N ALA A 121 -4.26 13.95 -1.16
CA ALA A 121 -3.35 13.86 -0.03
C ALA A 121 -3.66 14.91 1.05
N GLU A 122 -3.91 16.16 0.66
CA GLU A 122 -4.27 17.23 1.60
C GLU A 122 -5.64 16.96 2.26
N LYS A 123 -6.63 16.48 1.51
CA LYS A 123 -7.93 16.09 2.06
C LYS A 123 -7.79 14.92 3.04
N VAL A 124 -6.99 13.92 2.73
CA VAL A 124 -6.71 12.80 3.64
C VAL A 124 -5.98 13.30 4.89
N LYS A 125 -5.03 14.21 4.73
CA LYS A 125 -4.26 14.80 5.83
C LYS A 125 -5.14 15.57 6.82
N THR A 126 -6.11 16.32 6.31
CA THR A 126 -6.98 17.20 7.12
C THR A 126 -8.23 16.48 7.64
N SER A 127 -8.91 15.69 6.80
CA SER A 127 -10.25 15.16 7.08
C SER A 127 -10.27 13.69 7.50
N TYR A 128 -9.24 12.90 7.16
CA TYR A 128 -9.17 11.46 7.46
C TYR A 128 -7.95 11.15 8.33
N ARG A 129 -7.93 11.69 9.54
CA ARG A 129 -6.78 11.60 10.47
C ARG A 129 -6.45 10.19 10.93
N HIS A 130 -7.36 9.24 10.77
CA HIS A 130 -7.18 7.83 11.08
C HIS A 130 -6.43 7.04 9.98
N VAL A 131 -6.14 7.65 8.83
CA VAL A 131 -5.29 7.04 7.80
C VAL A 131 -3.82 7.22 8.22
N ASP A 132 -3.09 6.12 8.37
CA ASP A 132 -1.74 6.09 8.90
C ASP A 132 -0.68 6.24 7.80
N LEU A 133 -0.93 5.67 6.62
CA LEU A 133 0.02 5.60 5.53
C LEU A 133 -0.63 6.04 4.21
N VAL A 134 0.02 6.97 3.50
CA VAL A 134 -0.37 7.40 2.15
C VAL A 134 0.85 7.32 1.25
N LEU A 135 0.74 6.57 0.15
CA LEU A 135 1.84 6.42 -0.81
C LEU A 135 1.35 6.50 -2.25
N GLY A 136 2.10 7.19 -3.07
CA GLY A 136 1.90 7.22 -4.52
C GLY A 136 2.47 5.97 -5.21
N PRO A 137 2.14 5.73 -6.49
CA PRO A 137 2.62 4.58 -7.25
C PRO A 137 4.16 4.53 -7.36
N GLN A 138 4.82 5.68 -7.32
CA GLN A 138 6.28 5.76 -7.36
C GLN A 138 6.97 5.25 -6.10
N ALA A 139 6.23 5.20 -4.98
CA ALA A 139 6.75 4.78 -3.68
C ALA A 139 6.35 3.33 -3.32
N GLU A 140 5.61 2.61 -4.16
CA GLU A 140 5.10 1.26 -3.86
C GLU A 140 6.21 0.25 -3.56
N TRP A 141 7.33 0.33 -4.25
CA TRP A 141 8.48 -0.54 -4.02
C TRP A 141 9.10 -0.35 -2.61
N ARG A 142 8.85 0.81 -1.98
CA ARG A 142 9.28 1.14 -0.61
C ARG A 142 8.24 0.77 0.44
N PHE A 143 7.17 0.11 0.07
CA PHE A 143 6.08 -0.23 0.99
C PHE A 143 6.55 -0.91 2.29
N PRO A 144 7.52 -1.86 2.27
CA PRO A 144 8.03 -2.45 3.51
C PRO A 144 8.64 -1.44 4.49
N GLU A 145 9.47 -0.51 3.99
CA GLU A 145 10.05 0.57 4.77
C GLU A 145 8.96 1.48 5.35
N LEU A 146 8.02 1.89 4.50
CA LEU A 146 6.95 2.81 4.89
C LEU A 146 5.99 2.18 5.91
N LEU A 147 5.70 0.89 5.77
CA LEU A 147 4.90 0.14 6.74
C LEU A 147 5.64 -0.01 8.08
N TYR A 148 6.94 -0.31 8.05
CA TYR A 148 7.77 -0.36 9.25
C TYR A 148 7.75 0.99 10.00
N ARG A 149 7.86 2.10 9.27
CA ARG A 149 7.76 3.44 9.84
C ARG A 149 6.39 3.71 10.44
N ALA A 150 5.31 3.29 9.77
CA ALA A 150 3.95 3.43 10.29
C ALA A 150 3.75 2.67 11.62
N TYR A 151 4.46 1.55 11.84
CA TYR A 151 4.44 0.81 13.10
C TYR A 151 5.31 1.43 14.20
N THR A 152 6.43 2.06 13.84
CA THR A 152 7.47 2.43 14.80
C THR A 152 7.57 3.93 15.08
N GLU A 153 7.16 4.77 14.13
CA GLU A 153 7.19 6.21 14.27
C GLU A 153 5.88 6.73 14.86
N ARG A 154 5.97 7.75 15.71
CA ARG A 154 4.78 8.48 16.19
C ARG A 154 4.36 9.46 15.13
N GLY A 155 3.43 9.08 14.26
CA GLY A 155 2.92 9.96 13.23
C GLY A 155 2.43 9.21 12.01
N ARG A 156 1.86 9.97 11.10
CA ARG A 156 1.35 9.48 9.83
C ARG A 156 2.44 9.58 8.77
N VAL A 157 2.56 8.57 7.93
CA VAL A 157 3.58 8.49 6.89
C VAL A 157 2.97 8.87 5.54
N PHE A 158 3.53 9.89 4.88
CA PHE A 158 3.12 10.31 3.53
C PHE A 158 4.33 10.22 2.60
N SER A 159 4.22 9.44 1.54
CA SER A 159 5.23 9.28 0.50
C SER A 159 4.58 9.46 -0.87
N ILE A 160 4.40 10.72 -1.24
CA ILE A 160 3.71 11.17 -2.46
C ILE A 160 4.59 12.10 -3.31
N ASP A 161 5.89 12.06 -3.10
CA ASP A 161 6.84 12.92 -3.80
C ASP A 161 6.89 12.57 -5.30
N ASP A 162 7.07 13.60 -6.14
CA ASP A 162 7.22 13.49 -7.59
C ASP A 162 8.64 13.02 -7.97
N GLU A 163 9.14 11.98 -7.32
CA GLU A 163 10.37 11.34 -7.78
C GLU A 163 10.16 10.70 -9.17
N PRO A 164 11.18 10.71 -10.05
CA PRO A 164 11.11 10.01 -11.32
C PRO A 164 10.74 8.55 -11.10
N GLY A 165 9.84 8.00 -11.95
CA GLY A 165 9.39 6.62 -11.84
C GLY A 165 10.56 5.65 -11.78
N ARG A 166 10.67 4.94 -10.67
CA ARG A 166 11.66 3.90 -10.47
C ARG A 166 11.03 2.54 -10.71
N ILE A 167 11.71 1.71 -11.47
CA ILE A 167 11.30 0.32 -11.71
C ILE A 167 12.01 -0.55 -10.70
N ALA A 168 11.24 -1.19 -9.83
CA ALA A 168 11.78 -2.22 -8.94
C ALA A 168 11.51 -3.60 -9.54
N GLU A 169 12.56 -4.37 -9.69
CA GLU A 169 12.52 -5.78 -10.07
C GLU A 169 12.54 -6.66 -8.83
N ASP A 170 12.23 -7.95 -8.99
CA ASP A 170 12.25 -8.95 -7.90
C ASP A 170 11.33 -8.66 -6.71
N ILE A 171 10.26 -7.88 -6.90
CA ILE A 171 9.23 -7.70 -5.88
C ILE A 171 8.37 -8.97 -5.82
N PRO A 172 8.11 -9.52 -4.61
CA PRO A 172 7.21 -10.64 -4.42
C PRO A 172 5.82 -10.35 -4.99
N VAL A 173 5.21 -11.31 -5.66
CA VAL A 173 3.87 -11.18 -6.24
C VAL A 173 2.96 -12.27 -5.69
N TYR A 174 1.82 -11.87 -5.14
CA TYR A 174 0.76 -12.79 -4.73
C TYR A 174 -0.37 -12.78 -5.76
N ARG A 175 -0.52 -13.87 -6.50
CA ARG A 175 -1.55 -13.98 -7.54
C ARG A 175 -2.91 -14.30 -6.93
N VAL A 176 -3.86 -13.41 -7.16
CA VAL A 176 -5.26 -13.58 -6.76
C VAL A 176 -6.03 -14.12 -7.96
N GLY A 177 -6.14 -15.45 -8.08
CA GLY A 177 -6.91 -16.10 -9.16
C GLY A 177 -6.08 -16.94 -10.11
N GLY A 178 -6.77 -17.84 -10.86
CA GLY A 178 -6.16 -19.06 -11.40
C GLY A 178 -5.38 -18.95 -12.70
N VAL A 179 -5.93 -18.34 -13.77
CA VAL A 179 -5.39 -18.53 -15.14
C VAL A 179 -4.75 -17.27 -15.74
N SER A 180 -5.07 -16.10 -15.21
CA SER A 180 -4.60 -14.82 -15.73
C SER A 180 -3.56 -14.21 -14.81
N ALA A 181 -2.46 -13.69 -15.40
CA ALA A 181 -1.44 -12.93 -14.70
C ALA A 181 -1.23 -11.60 -15.42
N TRP A 182 -1.22 -10.52 -14.65
CA TRP A 182 -0.91 -9.19 -15.17
C TRP A 182 0.59 -8.92 -15.08
N VAL A 183 1.19 -8.54 -16.19
CA VAL A 183 2.61 -8.17 -16.26
C VAL A 183 2.69 -6.76 -16.83
N SER A 184 3.28 -5.84 -16.08
CA SER A 184 3.53 -4.49 -16.56
C SER A 184 4.65 -4.53 -17.60
N ILE A 185 4.32 -4.17 -18.84
CA ILE A 185 5.28 -4.12 -19.97
C ILE A 185 5.73 -2.69 -20.28
N LEU A 186 5.06 -1.70 -19.71
CA LEU A 186 5.36 -0.29 -19.90
C LEU A 186 5.04 0.49 -18.63
N TYR A 187 5.94 1.38 -18.26
CA TYR A 187 5.72 2.38 -17.19
C TYR A 187 5.71 3.76 -17.87
N GLY A 188 4.60 4.48 -17.74
CA GLY A 188 4.41 5.82 -18.30
C GLY A 188 4.72 6.93 -17.32
#